data_dcd225dc78335a1aaefa333d7fa10545
#
_entry.id   dcd225dc78335a1aaefa333d7fa10545
#
_cell.length_a   1.000
_cell.length_b   1.000
_cell.length_c   1.000
_cell.angle_alpha   90.00
_cell.angle_beta   90.00
_cell.angle_gamma   90.00
#
_symmetry.space_group_name_H-M   'P 1'
#
loop_
_entity.id
_entity.type
_entity.pdbx_description
1 polymer ?
#
loop_
_entity_poly.entity_id
_entity_poly.type
_entity_poly.pdbx_seq_one_letter_code
_entity_poly.pdbx_strand_id
1 'polypeptide(L)'
;MLSAQNTLFPSRIRSALLACLLASQSTRIAKAEDAIRYKFQDYAEMGGRVGVKVHGVAIEKSLGTADQLKVDGVIDAIAGATPTGQPAPAGSDQVPLSSLTERRKAWNAVYSHQFEGVNVAVGAGNSRESDYVSDGWSLNTLTDFNQKNTTLLLGVAGTADKVRVFHQKDWERKRSLDLIAGVTQLLDPRASVTANLTWGRATGYLADPYKLVQKNTEVIPGVFLPLTFAENRPAEREKWIGFLGYNRAFPEAKGTIELSYRLYHDSYDTNAHTIEAAWFQQLGTRWILRPLVRFHDQGAASFYHYRLDGTAITPLAGPPRPNGPFYSSDYRLSALQTFTYGAKLVWEASASLQFDAAFERYDMRGTDRVTPQSAYCRANIITVGARFTW
;
A
#
# COMPACT_ATOMS: atom_id res chain seq x y z
N MET A 1 4.08 7.61 13.81
CA MET A 1 4.66 6.27 13.57
C MET A 1 4.30 5.86 12.16
N LEU A 2 5.26 5.87 11.26
CA LEU A 2 5.10 5.35 9.91
C LEU A 2 4.95 3.83 9.99
N SER A 3 3.73 3.33 9.73
CA SER A 3 3.53 1.90 9.54
C SER A 3 4.29 1.48 8.28
N ALA A 4 5.29 0.63 8.43
CA ALA A 4 6.09 0.05 7.35
C ALA A 4 5.29 -0.87 6.41
N GLN A 5 3.96 -0.86 6.49
CA GLN A 5 3.06 -1.80 5.84
C GLN A 5 2.70 -1.46 4.39
N ASN A 6 3.22 -0.36 3.85
CA ASN A 6 2.86 0.08 2.50
C ASN A 6 3.84 -0.34 1.40
N THR A 7 4.89 -1.12 1.72
CA THR A 7 5.95 -1.49 0.77
C THR A 7 5.81 -2.88 0.14
N LEU A 8 4.77 -3.64 0.48
CA LEU A 8 4.72 -5.07 0.20
C LEU A 8 4.07 -5.50 -1.12
N PHE A 9 3.74 -4.57 -2.02
CA PHE A 9 3.07 -4.94 -3.26
C PHE A 9 3.84 -4.46 -4.49
N PRO A 10 4.02 -5.31 -5.51
CA PRO A 10 4.67 -4.91 -6.74
C PRO A 10 3.93 -3.79 -7.44
N SER A 11 4.66 -2.87 -7.98
CA SER A 11 4.46 -1.68 -8.84
C SER A 11 3.12 -0.94 -8.93
N ARG A 12 1.97 -1.50 -8.54
CA ARG A 12 0.63 -0.94 -8.83
C ARG A 12 -0.18 -0.44 -7.65
N ILE A 13 0.26 -0.65 -6.41
CA ILE A 13 -0.38 -0.09 -5.21
C ILE A 13 0.25 1.26 -4.83
N ARG A 14 1.16 1.76 -5.63
CA ARG A 14 2.04 2.91 -5.33
C ARG A 14 1.36 4.27 -5.34
N SER A 15 0.27 4.43 -6.06
CA SER A 15 -0.47 5.70 -6.05
C SER A 15 -1.19 5.98 -4.73
N ALA A 16 -1.54 4.94 -3.97
CA ALA A 16 -2.14 5.07 -2.64
C ALA A 16 -1.12 5.40 -1.54
N LEU A 17 0.19 5.23 -1.81
CA LEU A 17 1.26 5.41 -0.82
C LEU A 17 1.54 6.87 -0.49
N LEU A 18 1.33 7.80 -1.42
CA LEU A 18 1.53 9.22 -1.15
C LEU A 18 0.42 9.79 -0.21
N ALA A 19 -0.81 9.31 -0.32
CA ALA A 19 -1.94 9.76 0.50
C ALA A 19 -1.94 9.18 1.93
N CYS A 20 -1.41 7.95 2.13
CA CYS A 20 -1.36 7.32 3.45
C CYS A 20 -0.22 7.80 4.37
N LEU A 21 0.76 8.53 3.85
CA LEU A 21 1.86 9.10 4.64
C LEU A 21 1.42 10.22 5.60
N LEU A 22 0.19 10.70 5.48
CA LEU A 22 -0.30 11.89 6.16
C LEU A 22 -1.22 11.63 7.36
N ALA A 23 -1.70 10.40 7.55
CA ALA A 23 -2.73 10.10 8.53
C ALA A 23 -2.23 9.86 9.98
N SER A 24 -0.95 10.06 10.31
CA SER A 24 -0.45 9.78 11.64
C SER A 24 0.38 10.92 12.25
N GLN A 25 -0.12 12.14 12.19
CA GLN A 25 0.45 13.22 13.00
C GLN A 25 -0.44 13.45 14.23
N SER A 26 -0.17 12.70 15.29
CA SER A 26 -0.66 13.07 16.61
C SER A 26 0.04 14.36 17.03
N THR A 27 -0.74 15.42 17.18
CA THR A 27 -0.33 16.73 17.65
C THR A 27 0.19 16.65 19.09
N ARG A 28 1.51 16.52 19.25
CA ARG A 28 2.18 17.10 20.40
C ARG A 28 2.91 18.32 19.86
N ILE A 29 2.57 19.50 20.38
CA ILE A 29 3.46 20.65 20.35
C ILE A 29 4.57 20.33 21.37
N ALA A 30 5.44 19.41 21.00
CA ALA A 30 6.79 19.32 21.50
C ALA A 30 7.64 20.10 20.49
N LYS A 31 8.57 20.93 20.97
CA LYS A 31 9.67 21.49 20.19
C LYS A 31 10.01 20.47 19.10
N ALA A 32 9.86 20.82 17.83
CA ALA A 32 10.09 19.89 16.75
C ALA A 32 11.54 19.39 16.87
N GLU A 33 11.71 18.18 17.35
CA GLU A 33 13.03 17.58 17.52
C GLU A 33 13.51 17.12 16.15
N ASP A 34 14.72 17.53 15.80
CA ASP A 34 15.39 17.01 14.64
C ASP A 34 15.60 15.50 14.82
N ALA A 35 15.39 14.73 13.76
CA ALA A 35 15.51 13.28 13.86
C ALA A 35 16.06 12.67 12.58
N ILE A 36 16.87 11.64 12.75
CA ILE A 36 17.20 10.69 11.69
C ILE A 36 16.67 9.32 12.07
N ARG A 37 16.06 8.65 11.09
CA ARG A 37 15.52 7.30 11.26
C ARG A 37 16.07 6.40 10.17
N TYR A 38 16.45 5.20 10.55
CA TYR A 38 16.80 4.11 9.64
C TYR A 38 15.83 2.95 9.86
N LYS A 39 15.41 2.30 8.78
CA LYS A 39 14.65 1.05 8.83
C LYS A 39 15.18 0.06 7.81
N PHE A 40 15.29 -1.18 8.25
CA PHE A 40 15.45 -2.36 7.41
C PHE A 40 14.21 -3.23 7.53
N GLN A 41 13.73 -3.75 6.39
CA GLN A 41 12.66 -4.73 6.36
C GLN A 41 13.04 -5.88 5.43
N ASP A 42 12.79 -7.09 5.90
CA ASP A 42 12.85 -8.33 5.12
C ASP A 42 11.44 -8.91 5.03
N TYR A 43 10.89 -8.88 3.82
CA TYR A 43 9.63 -9.53 3.48
C TYR A 43 9.96 -10.79 2.69
N ALA A 44 9.49 -11.94 3.16
CA ALA A 44 9.76 -13.23 2.54
C ALA A 44 8.47 -14.04 2.38
N GLU A 45 8.03 -14.23 1.13
CA GLU A 45 6.94 -15.17 0.82
C GLU A 45 7.41 -16.60 0.98
N MET A 46 6.56 -17.45 1.54
CA MET A 46 6.84 -18.87 1.70
C MET A 46 6.85 -19.59 0.34
N GLY A 47 7.56 -20.73 0.31
CA GLY A 47 7.68 -21.55 -0.92
C GLY A 47 8.62 -20.97 -1.97
N GLY A 48 9.59 -20.14 -1.56
CA GLY A 48 10.61 -19.60 -2.49
C GLY A 48 10.05 -18.58 -3.49
N ARG A 49 8.91 -17.97 -3.16
CA ARG A 49 8.26 -16.92 -3.99
C ARG A 49 9.00 -15.58 -3.83
N VAL A 50 8.29 -14.47 -3.80
CA VAL A 50 8.88 -13.14 -3.77
C VAL A 50 9.53 -12.85 -2.40
N GLY A 51 10.77 -12.38 -2.43
CA GLY A 51 11.45 -11.74 -1.30
C GLY A 51 11.72 -10.27 -1.61
N VAL A 52 11.57 -9.39 -0.61
CA VAL A 52 11.85 -7.96 -0.73
C VAL A 52 12.67 -7.50 0.46
N LYS A 53 13.86 -6.96 0.19
CA LYS A 53 14.70 -6.30 1.18
C LYS A 53 14.63 -4.79 1.00
N VAL A 54 14.26 -4.08 2.04
CA VAL A 54 14.02 -2.64 2.03
C VAL A 54 14.98 -1.95 2.99
N HIS A 55 15.66 -0.91 2.51
CA HIS A 55 16.43 0.01 3.33
C HIS A 55 15.81 1.40 3.21
N GLY A 56 15.41 1.99 4.32
CA GLY A 56 14.80 3.31 4.37
C GLY A 56 15.56 4.22 5.35
N VAL A 57 15.77 5.47 4.92
CA VAL A 57 16.30 6.55 5.77
C VAL A 57 15.31 7.70 5.72
N ALA A 58 15.00 8.29 6.86
CA ALA A 58 14.21 9.51 6.95
C ALA A 58 14.94 10.54 7.82
N ILE A 59 14.96 11.78 7.37
CA ILE A 59 15.52 12.92 8.09
C ILE A 59 14.39 13.93 8.29
N GLU A 60 14.17 14.35 9.53
CA GLU A 60 13.25 15.41 9.90
C GLU A 60 14.06 16.54 10.50
N LYS A 61 13.95 17.73 9.93
CA LYS A 61 14.71 18.92 10.31
C LYS A 61 13.79 20.09 10.51
N SER A 62 13.86 20.71 11.69
CA SER A 62 13.23 22.00 11.97
C SER A 62 14.08 23.13 11.40
N LEU A 63 13.46 24.01 10.62
CA LEU A 63 14.10 25.17 9.99
C LEU A 63 13.62 26.46 10.67
N GLY A 64 13.76 26.52 12.01
CA GLY A 64 13.21 27.58 12.85
C GLY A 64 12.01 27.10 13.66
N THR A 65 11.08 28.00 14.01
CA THR A 65 9.92 27.70 14.89
C THR A 65 8.67 27.28 14.13
N ALA A 66 8.56 27.62 12.85
CA ALA A 66 7.37 27.41 12.04
C ALA A 66 7.59 26.44 10.86
N ASP A 67 8.82 26.17 10.50
CA ASP A 67 9.19 25.43 9.30
C ASP A 67 9.77 24.07 9.64
N GLN A 68 9.37 23.05 8.88
CA GLN A 68 9.91 21.71 8.97
C GLN A 68 10.18 21.13 7.58
N LEU A 69 11.32 20.51 7.40
CA LEU A 69 11.67 19.72 6.23
C LEU A 69 11.79 18.25 6.62
N LYS A 70 11.10 17.39 5.87
CA LYS A 70 11.24 15.95 5.97
C LYS A 70 11.69 15.40 4.62
N VAL A 71 12.73 14.58 4.63
CA VAL A 71 13.27 13.89 3.44
C VAL A 71 13.36 12.40 3.74
N ASP A 72 12.76 11.60 2.89
CA ASP A 72 12.77 10.13 2.96
C ASP A 72 13.51 9.58 1.73
N GLY A 73 14.38 8.60 1.94
CA GLY A 73 15.03 7.82 0.89
C GLY A 73 14.78 6.32 1.10
N VAL A 74 14.48 5.58 0.03
CA VAL A 74 14.23 4.13 0.09
C VAL A 74 14.95 3.43 -1.06
N ILE A 75 15.55 2.29 -0.74
CA ILE A 75 16.09 1.34 -1.73
C ILE A 75 15.47 -0.01 -1.43
N ASP A 76 14.80 -0.60 -2.44
CA ASP A 76 14.24 -1.95 -2.37
C ASP A 76 14.97 -2.86 -3.36
N ALA A 77 15.24 -4.08 -2.93
CA ALA A 77 15.66 -5.17 -3.80
C ALA A 77 14.60 -6.27 -3.76
N ILE A 78 14.01 -6.56 -4.91
CA ILE A 78 12.95 -7.55 -5.09
C ILE A 78 13.55 -8.70 -5.88
N ALA A 79 13.41 -9.93 -5.39
CA ALA A 79 13.82 -11.13 -6.10
C ALA A 79 12.85 -12.27 -5.81
N GLY A 80 12.69 -13.19 -6.75
CA GLY A 80 11.85 -14.37 -6.57
C GLY A 80 10.96 -14.66 -7.76
N ALA A 81 9.76 -15.19 -7.50
CA ALA A 81 8.81 -15.55 -8.53
C ALA A 81 7.37 -15.21 -8.15
N THR A 82 6.60 -14.70 -9.10
CA THR A 82 5.20 -14.28 -8.94
C THR A 82 4.27 -15.05 -9.88
N PRO A 83 3.02 -15.36 -9.52
CA PRO A 83 2.06 -15.99 -10.42
C PRO A 83 1.88 -15.19 -11.72
N THR A 84 1.98 -15.89 -12.86
CA THR A 84 1.76 -15.30 -14.19
C THR A 84 0.30 -14.92 -14.43
N GLY A 85 -0.63 -15.56 -13.72
CA GLY A 85 -2.07 -15.53 -13.99
C GLY A 85 -2.55 -16.71 -14.83
N GLN A 86 -1.65 -17.51 -15.37
CA GLN A 86 -2.03 -18.74 -16.07
C GLN A 86 -2.58 -19.77 -15.07
N PRO A 87 -3.57 -20.60 -15.50
CA PRO A 87 -4.06 -21.70 -14.69
C PRO A 87 -2.98 -22.74 -14.38
N ALA A 88 -3.17 -23.45 -13.27
CA ALA A 88 -2.36 -24.61 -12.95
C ALA A 88 -2.46 -25.66 -14.08
N PRO A 89 -1.35 -26.31 -14.47
CA PRO A 89 -1.36 -27.41 -15.44
C PRO A 89 -2.26 -28.57 -14.99
N ALA A 90 -2.76 -29.33 -15.93
CA ALA A 90 -3.58 -30.50 -15.62
C ALA A 90 -2.86 -31.45 -14.66
N GLY A 91 -3.54 -31.85 -13.58
CA GLY A 91 -2.99 -32.71 -12.53
C GLY A 91 -2.09 -32.00 -11.51
N SER A 92 -2.01 -30.68 -11.54
CA SER A 92 -1.26 -29.86 -10.59
C SER A 92 -2.16 -28.78 -9.95
N ASP A 93 -1.94 -28.51 -8.66
CA ASP A 93 -2.55 -27.37 -7.96
C ASP A 93 -1.64 -26.14 -7.96
N GLN A 94 -0.44 -26.23 -8.56
CA GLN A 94 0.55 -25.16 -8.57
C GLN A 94 0.39 -24.27 -9.81
N VAL A 95 0.08 -22.98 -9.58
CA VAL A 95 0.03 -22.01 -10.68
C VAL A 95 1.44 -21.72 -11.22
N PRO A 96 1.59 -21.45 -12.53
CA PRO A 96 2.86 -21.06 -13.12
C PRO A 96 3.37 -19.76 -12.51
N LEU A 97 4.68 -19.72 -12.25
CA LEU A 97 5.38 -18.56 -11.71
C LEU A 97 6.35 -18.00 -12.76
N SER A 98 6.50 -16.69 -12.79
CA SER A 98 7.53 -15.99 -13.56
C SER A 98 8.56 -15.40 -12.60
N SER A 99 9.84 -15.55 -12.92
CA SER A 99 10.93 -14.93 -12.17
C SER A 99 10.83 -13.40 -12.22
N LEU A 100 11.14 -12.77 -11.11
CA LEU A 100 11.15 -11.32 -10.94
C LEU A 100 12.44 -10.95 -10.22
N THR A 101 13.19 -10.02 -10.79
CA THR A 101 14.32 -9.36 -10.12
C THR A 101 14.26 -7.88 -10.46
N GLU A 102 14.14 -7.04 -9.45
CA GLU A 102 13.99 -5.60 -9.63
C GLU A 102 14.66 -4.85 -8.48
N ARG A 103 15.15 -3.65 -8.77
CA ARG A 103 15.70 -2.73 -7.78
C ARG A 103 15.05 -1.37 -7.92
N ARG A 104 14.36 -0.94 -6.87
CA ARG A 104 13.75 0.38 -6.78
C ARG A 104 14.63 1.33 -5.96
N LYS A 105 14.71 2.58 -6.44
CA LYS A 105 15.21 3.72 -5.67
C LYS A 105 14.13 4.78 -5.64
N ALA A 106 13.81 5.27 -4.46
CA ALA A 106 12.82 6.32 -4.30
C ALA A 106 13.27 7.36 -3.29
N TRP A 107 12.82 8.59 -3.48
CA TRP A 107 12.94 9.66 -2.50
C TRP A 107 11.65 10.47 -2.46
N ASN A 108 11.41 11.11 -1.33
CA ASN A 108 10.33 12.05 -1.11
C ASN A 108 10.81 13.16 -0.19
N ALA A 109 10.43 14.40 -0.48
CA ALA A 109 10.69 15.55 0.34
C ALA A 109 9.40 16.30 0.61
N VAL A 110 9.15 16.66 1.86
CA VAL A 110 7.99 17.44 2.31
C VAL A 110 8.48 18.63 3.11
N TYR A 111 8.11 19.82 2.68
CA TYR A 111 8.29 21.05 3.42
C TYR A 111 6.93 21.45 4.01
N SER A 112 6.90 21.81 5.29
CA SER A 112 5.71 22.32 5.95
C SER A 112 5.98 23.62 6.68
N HIS A 113 4.99 24.52 6.67
CA HIS A 113 4.99 25.79 7.37
C HIS A 113 3.76 25.90 8.26
N GLN A 114 4.00 26.31 9.51
CA GLN A 114 2.94 26.55 10.49
C GLN A 114 2.55 28.03 10.49
N PHE A 115 1.40 28.34 9.91
CA PHE A 115 0.74 29.64 10.05
C PHE A 115 -0.09 29.69 11.34
N GLU A 116 -0.68 30.81 11.65
CA GLU A 116 -1.64 30.91 12.75
C GLU A 116 -2.86 30.02 12.46
N GLY A 117 -3.03 28.94 13.24
CA GLY A 117 -4.15 28.00 13.13
C GLY A 117 -4.11 27.02 11.95
N VAL A 118 -3.16 27.16 11.00
CA VAL A 118 -3.08 26.29 9.82
C VAL A 118 -1.65 25.82 9.57
N ASN A 119 -1.46 24.53 9.41
CA ASN A 119 -0.23 23.95 8.87
C ASN A 119 -0.40 23.64 7.38
N VAL A 120 0.52 24.10 6.54
CA VAL A 120 0.54 23.82 5.10
C VAL A 120 1.78 23.00 4.77
N ALA A 121 1.60 21.85 4.10
CA ALA A 121 2.68 20.98 3.70
C ALA A 121 2.67 20.75 2.17
N VAL A 122 3.82 20.94 1.53
CA VAL A 122 4.04 20.69 0.10
C VAL A 122 5.07 19.60 -0.06
N GLY A 123 4.78 18.61 -0.89
CA GLY A 123 5.63 17.45 -1.10
C GLY A 123 5.95 17.19 -2.57
N ALA A 124 7.15 16.67 -2.82
CA ALA A 124 7.58 16.15 -4.11
C ALA A 124 8.36 14.84 -3.91
N GLY A 125 8.24 13.92 -4.86
CA GLY A 125 8.94 12.64 -4.79
C GLY A 125 9.14 12.01 -6.15
N ASN A 126 10.12 11.10 -6.23
CA ASN A 126 10.40 10.32 -7.42
C ASN A 126 10.71 8.87 -7.04
N SER A 127 10.26 7.94 -7.85
CA SER A 127 10.57 6.50 -7.74
C SER A 127 10.99 5.95 -9.10
N ARG A 128 12.06 5.15 -9.11
CA ARG A 128 12.60 4.56 -10.35
C ARG A 128 12.90 3.08 -10.17
N GLU A 129 12.46 2.32 -11.15
CA GLU A 129 12.79 0.92 -11.42
C GLU A 129 13.27 0.79 -12.87
N SER A 130 13.60 -0.42 -13.31
CA SER A 130 14.02 -0.66 -14.70
C SER A 130 12.87 -0.45 -15.69
N ASP A 131 11.64 -0.74 -15.27
CA ASP A 131 10.42 -0.73 -16.08
C ASP A 131 9.34 0.23 -15.59
N TYR A 132 9.61 1.00 -14.53
CA TYR A 132 8.65 1.94 -13.95
C TYR A 132 9.33 3.20 -13.41
N VAL A 133 8.81 4.37 -13.80
CA VAL A 133 9.21 5.67 -13.26
C VAL A 133 7.97 6.41 -12.80
N SER A 134 8.01 7.00 -11.61
CA SER A 134 6.92 7.80 -11.04
C SER A 134 7.44 9.10 -10.49
N ASP A 135 6.83 10.20 -10.90
CA ASP A 135 7.00 11.54 -10.34
C ASP A 135 5.73 11.91 -9.58
N GLY A 136 5.86 12.33 -8.34
CA GLY A 136 4.73 12.63 -7.46
C GLY A 136 4.83 14.00 -6.81
N TRP A 137 3.67 14.57 -6.48
CA TRP A 137 3.53 15.82 -5.74
C TRP A 137 2.36 15.77 -4.78
N SER A 138 2.37 16.61 -3.75
CA SER A 138 1.26 16.74 -2.80
C SER A 138 1.17 18.14 -2.19
N LEU A 139 -0.05 18.52 -1.82
CA LEU A 139 -0.35 19.70 -1.01
C LEU A 139 -1.37 19.29 0.05
N ASN A 140 -1.08 19.61 1.31
CA ASN A 140 -1.94 19.27 2.42
C ASN A 140 -2.05 20.42 3.39
N THR A 141 -3.21 20.53 4.05
CA THR A 141 -3.43 21.49 5.13
C THR A 141 -4.00 20.78 6.34
N LEU A 142 -3.54 21.20 7.52
CA LEU A 142 -4.12 20.84 8.81
C LEU A 142 -4.57 22.13 9.48
N THR A 143 -5.86 22.23 9.79
CA THR A 143 -6.44 23.41 10.42
C THR A 143 -7.05 23.02 11.75
N ASP A 144 -6.60 23.68 12.80
CA ASP A 144 -7.06 23.43 14.16
C ASP A 144 -8.23 24.34 14.51
N PHE A 145 -9.28 23.76 15.09
CA PHE A 145 -10.47 24.41 15.62
C PHE A 145 -10.69 24.03 17.08
N ASN A 146 -11.63 24.73 17.72
CA ASN A 146 -12.10 24.40 19.06
C ASN A 146 -10.95 24.16 20.05
N GLN A 147 -10.04 25.16 20.16
CA GLN A 147 -8.86 25.10 21.03
C GLN A 147 -7.97 23.87 20.76
N LYS A 148 -7.84 23.48 19.47
CA LYS A 148 -7.11 22.31 18.97
C LYS A 148 -7.71 20.95 19.34
N ASN A 149 -8.97 20.93 19.80
CA ASN A 149 -9.68 19.67 20.01
C ASN A 149 -10.19 19.05 18.70
N THR A 150 -10.31 19.87 17.65
CA THR A 150 -10.75 19.44 16.33
C THR A 150 -9.71 19.85 15.30
N THR A 151 -9.19 18.91 14.51
CA THR A 151 -8.26 19.19 13.41
C THR A 151 -8.89 18.74 12.09
N LEU A 152 -9.02 19.64 11.13
CA LEU A 152 -9.45 19.38 9.76
C LEU A 152 -8.24 19.15 8.88
N LEU A 153 -8.23 18.03 8.14
CA LEU A 153 -7.28 17.71 7.09
C LEU A 153 -7.94 17.94 5.72
N LEU A 154 -7.29 18.69 4.84
CA LEU A 154 -7.59 18.74 3.42
C LEU A 154 -6.30 18.47 2.65
N GLY A 155 -6.36 17.65 1.59
CA GLY A 155 -5.19 17.32 0.82
C GLY A 155 -5.49 16.97 -0.62
N VAL A 156 -4.50 17.21 -1.47
CA VAL A 156 -4.47 16.79 -2.87
C VAL A 156 -3.08 16.24 -3.19
N ALA A 157 -3.05 15.12 -3.91
CA ALA A 157 -1.81 14.52 -4.38
C ALA A 157 -1.99 13.94 -5.77
N GLY A 158 -0.91 13.91 -6.54
CA GLY A 158 -0.93 13.34 -7.89
C GLY A 158 0.37 12.68 -8.26
N THR A 159 0.30 11.77 -9.25
CA THR A 159 1.48 11.17 -9.87
C THR A 159 1.40 11.23 -11.39
N ALA A 160 2.58 11.30 -12.02
CA ALA A 160 2.78 11.08 -13.44
C ALA A 160 3.76 9.93 -13.61
N ASP A 161 3.25 8.82 -14.14
CA ASP A 161 3.98 7.55 -14.19
C ASP A 161 4.30 7.17 -15.64
N LYS A 162 5.41 6.47 -15.83
CA LYS A 162 5.79 5.79 -17.08
C LYS A 162 5.96 4.31 -16.78
N VAL A 163 5.38 3.46 -17.61
CA VAL A 163 5.41 1.99 -17.48
C VAL A 163 6.01 1.41 -18.76
N ARG A 164 7.01 0.58 -18.64
CA ARG A 164 7.59 -0.14 -19.77
C ARG A 164 6.88 -1.49 -19.91
N VAL A 165 6.34 -1.73 -21.08
CA VAL A 165 5.68 -2.98 -21.41
C VAL A 165 6.65 -3.81 -22.26
N PHE A 166 6.95 -5.04 -21.86
CA PHE A 166 8.05 -5.85 -22.44
C PHE A 166 7.93 -6.11 -23.95
N HIS A 167 6.71 -6.07 -24.51
CA HIS A 167 6.44 -6.28 -25.93
C HIS A 167 6.28 -4.97 -26.75
N GLN A 168 6.50 -3.82 -26.10
CA GLN A 168 6.38 -2.50 -26.75
C GLN A 168 7.71 -1.73 -26.68
N LYS A 169 8.00 -0.93 -27.70
CA LYS A 169 9.20 -0.08 -27.72
C LYS A 169 9.03 1.16 -26.85
N ASP A 170 7.83 1.73 -26.83
CA ASP A 170 7.52 2.97 -26.15
C ASP A 170 7.04 2.74 -24.73
N TRP A 171 7.26 3.74 -23.89
CA TRP A 171 6.75 3.76 -22.53
C TRP A 171 5.29 4.18 -22.52
N GLU A 172 4.45 3.39 -21.87
CA GLU A 172 3.08 3.75 -21.56
C GLU A 172 3.02 4.80 -20.45
N ARG A 173 1.95 5.59 -20.45
CA ARG A 173 1.73 6.64 -19.46
C ARG A 173 0.55 6.32 -18.58
N LYS A 174 0.69 6.71 -17.31
CA LYS A 174 -0.38 6.66 -16.32
C LYS A 174 -0.33 7.94 -15.50
N ARG A 175 -1.48 8.42 -15.05
CA ARG A 175 -1.60 9.55 -14.12
C ARG A 175 -2.56 9.18 -13.00
N SER A 176 -2.35 9.75 -11.81
CA SER A 176 -3.31 9.66 -10.72
C SER A 176 -3.50 11.02 -10.05
N LEU A 177 -4.70 11.21 -9.50
CA LEU A 177 -5.07 12.32 -8.65
C LEU A 177 -5.86 11.75 -7.48
N ASP A 178 -5.49 12.14 -6.26
CA ASP A 178 -6.19 11.78 -5.02
C ASP A 178 -6.55 13.06 -4.26
N LEU A 179 -7.79 13.15 -3.78
CA LEU A 179 -8.28 14.19 -2.88
C LEU A 179 -8.63 13.55 -1.55
N ILE A 180 -8.25 14.19 -0.45
CA ILE A 180 -8.59 13.73 0.90
C ILE A 180 -9.20 14.86 1.72
N ALA A 181 -10.26 14.53 2.44
CA ALA A 181 -10.81 15.34 3.50
C ALA A 181 -10.94 14.49 4.76
N GLY A 182 -10.55 15.04 5.90
CA GLY A 182 -10.58 14.31 7.16
C GLY A 182 -10.76 15.20 8.36
N VAL A 183 -11.26 14.62 9.45
CA VAL A 183 -11.40 15.26 10.72
C VAL A 183 -10.86 14.37 11.83
N THR A 184 -10.08 14.95 12.73
CA THR A 184 -9.70 14.32 13.98
C THR A 184 -10.33 15.13 15.12
N GLN A 185 -11.06 14.43 16.00
CA GLN A 185 -11.71 15.00 17.17
C GLN A 185 -11.16 14.35 18.43
N LEU A 186 -10.67 15.17 19.37
CA LEU A 186 -10.42 14.74 20.74
C LEU A 186 -11.76 14.63 21.46
N LEU A 187 -12.12 13.44 21.91
CA LEU A 187 -13.35 13.17 22.64
C LEU A 187 -13.19 13.55 24.13
N ASP A 188 -12.04 13.20 24.67
CA ASP A 188 -11.57 13.51 26.00
C ASP A 188 -10.02 13.51 25.99
N PRO A 189 -9.32 13.87 27.12
CA PRO A 189 -7.85 13.88 27.17
C PRO A 189 -7.18 12.52 26.88
N ARG A 190 -7.95 11.44 26.84
CA ARG A 190 -7.46 10.07 26.65
C ARG A 190 -7.96 9.40 25.37
N ALA A 191 -8.90 10.01 24.64
CA ALA A 191 -9.53 9.40 23.48
C ALA A 191 -9.64 10.36 22.30
N SER A 192 -9.41 9.84 21.10
CA SER A 192 -9.62 10.55 19.85
C SER A 192 -10.27 9.66 18.79
N VAL A 193 -11.03 10.29 17.90
CA VAL A 193 -11.61 9.69 16.69
C VAL A 193 -11.07 10.44 15.49
N THR A 194 -10.71 9.71 14.43
CA THR A 194 -10.32 10.25 13.14
C THR A 194 -11.23 9.65 12.07
N ALA A 195 -11.82 10.50 11.23
CA ALA A 195 -12.58 10.08 10.07
C ALA A 195 -12.01 10.75 8.82
N ASN A 196 -11.69 9.96 7.78
CA ASN A 196 -11.19 10.47 6.50
C ASN A 196 -12.00 9.89 5.35
N LEU A 197 -12.20 10.72 4.32
CA LEU A 197 -12.74 10.31 3.02
C LEU A 197 -11.72 10.66 1.95
N THR A 198 -11.35 9.69 1.13
CA THR A 198 -10.47 9.90 -0.01
C THR A 198 -11.20 9.52 -1.30
N TRP A 199 -11.18 10.40 -2.27
CA TRP A 199 -11.52 10.11 -3.66
C TRP A 199 -10.24 10.08 -4.49
N GLY A 200 -10.13 9.12 -5.40
CA GLY A 200 -8.97 9.03 -6.28
C GLY A 200 -9.36 8.60 -7.69
N ARG A 201 -8.64 9.12 -8.68
CA ARG A 201 -8.78 8.75 -10.09
C ARG A 201 -7.42 8.45 -10.70
N ALA A 202 -7.33 7.30 -11.36
CA ALA A 202 -6.16 6.92 -12.14
C ALA A 202 -6.57 6.72 -13.62
N THR A 203 -5.75 7.22 -14.55
CA THR A 203 -6.02 7.13 -16.00
C THR A 203 -4.76 6.72 -16.76
N GLY A 204 -4.93 6.06 -17.91
CA GLY A 204 -3.86 5.62 -18.79
C GLY A 204 -3.64 4.11 -18.74
N TYR A 205 -2.39 3.66 -18.80
CA TYR A 205 -2.07 2.24 -18.78
C TYR A 205 -2.22 1.64 -17.36
N LEU A 206 -3.35 0.98 -17.11
CA LEU A 206 -3.66 0.37 -15.82
C LEU A 206 -3.56 -1.17 -15.83
N ALA A 207 -3.28 -1.78 -17.00
CA ALA A 207 -3.04 -3.22 -17.13
C ALA A 207 -1.68 -3.66 -16.54
N ASP A 208 -1.50 -4.91 -16.06
CA ASP A 208 -0.23 -5.44 -15.57
C ASP A 208 0.55 -6.09 -16.71
N PRO A 209 1.76 -5.58 -17.10
CA PRO A 209 2.50 -6.11 -18.22
C PRO A 209 2.96 -7.57 -18.03
N TYR A 210 2.93 -8.06 -16.78
CA TYR A 210 3.39 -9.39 -16.42
C TYR A 210 2.26 -10.40 -16.21
N LYS A 211 0.98 -10.00 -16.41
CA LYS A 211 -0.17 -10.89 -16.20
C LYS A 211 -0.74 -11.39 -17.52
N LEU A 212 -0.96 -12.69 -17.57
CA LEU A 212 -1.47 -13.42 -18.73
C LEU A 212 -2.78 -14.09 -18.37
N VAL A 213 -3.71 -14.13 -19.31
CA VAL A 213 -4.99 -14.84 -19.20
C VAL A 213 -5.02 -15.96 -20.22
N GLN A 214 -5.49 -17.14 -19.84
CA GLN A 214 -5.59 -18.29 -20.74
C GLN A 214 -7.00 -18.47 -21.26
N LYS A 215 -7.10 -18.86 -22.53
CA LYS A 215 -8.33 -19.33 -23.16
C LYS A 215 -8.03 -20.51 -24.10
N ASN A 216 -8.81 -21.59 -24.02
CA ASN A 216 -8.80 -22.64 -25.01
C ASN A 216 -9.40 -22.08 -26.31
N THR A 217 -8.60 -21.99 -27.34
CA THR A 217 -8.95 -21.36 -28.62
C THR A 217 -8.88 -22.42 -29.70
N GLU A 218 -9.93 -22.49 -30.51
CA GLU A 218 -9.94 -23.34 -31.70
C GLU A 218 -8.98 -22.76 -32.74
N VAL A 219 -7.90 -23.50 -33.03
CA VAL A 219 -6.84 -23.06 -33.96
C VAL A 219 -7.03 -23.62 -35.35
N ILE A 220 -7.64 -24.82 -35.46
CA ILE A 220 -8.18 -25.43 -36.68
C ILE A 220 -9.44 -26.18 -36.30
N PRO A 221 -10.38 -26.44 -37.21
CA PRO A 221 -11.65 -27.10 -36.91
C PRO A 221 -11.48 -28.35 -36.03
N GLY A 222 -12.10 -28.32 -34.83
CA GLY A 222 -12.05 -29.42 -33.86
C GLY A 222 -10.80 -29.49 -32.99
N VAL A 223 -9.77 -28.62 -33.17
CA VAL A 223 -8.53 -28.64 -32.38
C VAL A 223 -8.44 -27.39 -31.53
N PHE A 224 -8.52 -27.57 -30.20
CA PHE A 224 -8.40 -26.53 -29.22
C PHE A 224 -7.06 -26.53 -28.53
N LEU A 225 -6.40 -25.37 -28.45
CA LEU A 225 -5.14 -25.18 -27.73
C LEU A 225 -5.30 -24.11 -26.66
N PRO A 226 -4.64 -24.27 -25.52
CA PRO A 226 -4.63 -23.25 -24.45
C PRO A 226 -3.69 -22.10 -24.84
N LEU A 227 -4.23 -21.06 -25.44
CA LEU A 227 -3.48 -19.84 -25.76
C LEU A 227 -3.49 -18.85 -24.61
N THR A 228 -2.42 -18.08 -24.49
CA THR A 228 -2.27 -17.02 -23.47
C THR A 228 -2.29 -15.64 -24.10
N PHE A 229 -2.93 -14.71 -23.43
CA PHE A 229 -3.13 -13.33 -23.87
C PHE A 229 -2.73 -12.37 -22.77
N ALA A 230 -2.25 -11.18 -23.11
CA ALA A 230 -2.09 -10.11 -22.13
C ALA A 230 -3.45 -9.72 -21.58
N GLU A 231 -3.51 -9.33 -20.31
CA GLU A 231 -4.74 -8.82 -19.73
C GLU A 231 -5.17 -7.49 -20.36
N ASN A 232 -6.46 -7.17 -20.30
CA ASN A 232 -7.01 -5.90 -20.71
C ASN A 232 -7.89 -5.32 -19.59
N ARG A 233 -7.41 -4.27 -18.91
CA ARG A 233 -8.14 -3.58 -17.84
C ARG A 233 -8.71 -2.27 -18.39
N PRO A 234 -9.80 -1.73 -17.80
CA PRO A 234 -10.23 -0.37 -18.08
C PRO A 234 -9.07 0.63 -17.89
N ALA A 235 -8.95 1.57 -18.82
CA ALA A 235 -7.89 2.60 -18.79
C ALA A 235 -8.16 3.72 -17.76
N GLU A 236 -9.26 3.61 -17.03
CA GLU A 236 -9.65 4.51 -15.95
C GLU A 236 -10.09 3.71 -14.73
N ARG A 237 -9.72 4.21 -13.54
CA ARG A 237 -10.16 3.66 -12.25
C ARG A 237 -10.44 4.79 -11.29
N GLU A 238 -11.67 4.90 -10.84
CA GLU A 238 -12.07 5.75 -9.72
C GLU A 238 -12.17 4.92 -8.45
N LYS A 239 -11.82 5.52 -7.30
CA LYS A 239 -11.88 4.85 -6.00
C LYS A 239 -12.39 5.80 -4.92
N TRP A 240 -13.09 5.23 -3.97
CA TRP A 240 -13.50 5.88 -2.72
C TRP A 240 -12.96 5.09 -1.55
N ILE A 241 -12.39 5.79 -0.57
CA ILE A 241 -11.86 5.17 0.64
C ILE A 241 -12.39 5.93 1.84
N GLY A 242 -13.19 5.25 2.66
CA GLY A 242 -13.59 5.71 3.99
C GLY A 242 -12.65 5.13 5.04
N PHE A 243 -12.20 5.94 5.98
CA PHE A 243 -11.39 5.51 7.12
C PHE A 243 -11.96 6.04 8.41
N LEU A 244 -12.06 5.18 9.42
CA LEU A 244 -12.40 5.51 10.79
C LEU A 244 -11.33 4.94 11.72
N GLY A 245 -10.75 5.81 12.54
CA GLY A 245 -9.75 5.45 13.56
C GLY A 245 -10.22 5.86 14.95
N TYR A 246 -9.95 5.04 15.94
CA TYR A 246 -10.19 5.31 17.35
C TYR A 246 -8.96 4.96 18.18
N ASN A 247 -8.52 5.91 18.99
CA ASN A 247 -7.42 5.73 19.93
C ASN A 247 -7.92 6.02 21.34
N ARG A 248 -7.54 5.17 22.30
CA ARG A 248 -7.83 5.40 23.72
C ARG A 248 -6.70 4.94 24.61
N ALA A 249 -6.24 5.84 25.47
CA ALA A 249 -5.27 5.56 26.51
C ALA A 249 -5.95 5.02 27.79
N PHE A 250 -5.33 4.04 28.43
CA PHE A 250 -5.70 3.45 29.72
C PHE A 250 -4.51 3.59 30.67
N PRO A 251 -4.39 4.74 31.40
CA PRO A 251 -3.23 5.00 32.26
C PRO A 251 -2.99 3.94 33.33
N GLU A 252 -4.06 3.40 33.90
CA GLU A 252 -3.98 2.37 34.95
C GLU A 252 -3.36 1.06 34.41
N ALA A 253 -3.64 0.72 33.16
CA ALA A 253 -3.05 -0.42 32.43
C ALA A 253 -1.71 -0.07 31.76
N LYS A 254 -1.28 1.20 31.82
CA LYS A 254 -0.11 1.71 31.06
C LYS A 254 -0.16 1.34 29.59
N GLY A 255 -1.34 1.42 28.99
CA GLY A 255 -1.58 0.97 27.63
C GLY A 255 -2.47 1.88 26.83
N THR A 256 -2.44 1.72 25.50
CA THR A 256 -3.29 2.43 24.54
C THR A 256 -3.79 1.45 23.50
N ILE A 257 -5.09 1.46 23.23
CA ILE A 257 -5.69 0.75 22.11
C ILE A 257 -5.76 1.65 20.88
N GLU A 258 -5.42 1.11 19.72
CA GLU A 258 -5.71 1.68 18.39
C GLU A 258 -6.63 0.72 17.66
N LEU A 259 -7.78 1.21 17.22
CA LEU A 259 -8.71 0.49 16.36
C LEU A 259 -8.89 1.27 15.06
N SER A 260 -8.92 0.58 13.94
CA SER A 260 -9.27 1.23 12.69
C SER A 260 -10.13 0.35 11.80
N TYR A 261 -10.97 1.02 11.01
CA TYR A 261 -11.77 0.42 9.98
C TYR A 261 -11.59 1.21 8.67
N ARG A 262 -11.41 0.48 7.57
CA ARG A 262 -11.32 1.06 6.22
C ARG A 262 -12.31 0.37 5.31
N LEU A 263 -13.12 1.19 4.65
CA LEU A 263 -13.97 0.82 3.54
C LEU A 263 -13.30 1.26 2.24
N TYR A 264 -13.31 0.41 1.24
CA TYR A 264 -12.82 0.68 -0.11
C TYR A 264 -13.87 0.29 -1.13
N HIS A 265 -14.10 1.15 -2.12
CA HIS A 265 -14.92 0.87 -3.30
C HIS A 265 -14.27 1.50 -4.53
N ASP A 266 -14.35 0.82 -5.69
CA ASP A 266 -13.85 1.40 -6.94
C ASP A 266 -14.71 1.05 -8.15
N SER A 267 -14.42 1.72 -9.28
CA SER A 267 -15.10 1.53 -10.57
C SER A 267 -14.82 0.17 -11.24
N TYR A 268 -13.99 -0.68 -10.63
CA TYR A 268 -13.80 -2.08 -11.01
C TYR A 268 -14.78 -3.00 -10.30
N ASP A 269 -15.76 -2.43 -9.55
CA ASP A 269 -16.71 -3.10 -8.66
C ASP A 269 -16.05 -3.80 -7.46
N THR A 270 -14.77 -3.50 -7.17
CA THR A 270 -14.09 -4.04 -6.00
C THR A 270 -14.57 -3.32 -4.74
N ASN A 271 -15.16 -4.09 -3.81
CA ASN A 271 -15.50 -3.63 -2.47
C ASN A 271 -14.57 -4.34 -1.48
N ALA A 272 -14.01 -3.59 -0.54
CA ALA A 272 -13.15 -4.19 0.47
C ALA A 272 -13.31 -3.55 1.84
N HIS A 273 -13.14 -4.37 2.87
CA HIS A 273 -13.22 -4.01 4.28
C HIS A 273 -11.91 -4.38 4.96
N THR A 274 -11.35 -3.47 5.75
CA THR A 274 -10.16 -3.76 6.55
C THR A 274 -10.41 -3.34 7.98
N ILE A 275 -10.17 -4.23 8.92
CA ILE A 275 -10.21 -3.96 10.37
C ILE A 275 -8.81 -4.19 10.91
N GLU A 276 -8.32 -3.26 11.72
CA GLU A 276 -7.05 -3.40 12.42
C GLU A 276 -7.23 -3.04 13.90
N ALA A 277 -6.61 -3.83 14.76
CA ALA A 277 -6.49 -3.55 16.19
C ALA A 277 -5.04 -3.70 16.64
N ALA A 278 -4.56 -2.72 17.39
CA ALA A 278 -3.26 -2.76 18.03
C ALA A 278 -3.36 -2.30 19.47
N TRP A 279 -2.53 -2.89 20.35
CA TRP A 279 -2.40 -2.51 21.74
C TRP A 279 -0.97 -2.09 22.02
N PHE A 280 -0.76 -0.89 22.57
CA PHE A 280 0.53 -0.44 23.03
C PHE A 280 0.61 -0.67 24.54
N GLN A 281 1.52 -1.53 24.95
CA GLN A 281 1.79 -1.82 26.37
C GLN A 281 3.14 -1.26 26.75
N GLN A 282 3.16 -0.32 27.67
CA GLN A 282 4.39 0.13 28.29
C GLN A 282 4.87 -0.93 29.30
N LEU A 283 6.11 -1.36 29.15
CA LEU A 283 6.77 -2.34 30.00
C LEU A 283 7.95 -1.65 30.71
N GLY A 284 7.78 -1.37 32.00
CA GLY A 284 8.72 -0.54 32.74
C GLY A 284 8.79 0.89 32.21
N THR A 285 10.00 1.47 32.12
CA THR A 285 10.23 2.86 31.72
C THR A 285 10.79 3.03 30.30
N ARG A 286 11.27 1.94 29.69
CA ARG A 286 12.04 1.99 28.43
C ARG A 286 11.54 1.09 27.33
N TRP A 287 10.54 0.25 27.58
CA TRP A 287 10.08 -0.72 26.61
C TRP A 287 8.61 -0.49 26.28
N ILE A 288 8.25 -0.63 25.01
CA ILE A 288 6.86 -0.64 24.55
C ILE A 288 6.67 -1.86 23.67
N LEU A 289 5.72 -2.71 24.02
CA LEU A 289 5.28 -3.85 23.22
C LEU A 289 3.99 -3.48 22.48
N ARG A 290 3.95 -3.72 21.16
CA ARG A 290 2.77 -3.45 20.32
C ARG A 290 2.35 -4.70 19.55
N PRO A 291 1.52 -5.61 20.12
CA PRO A 291 0.81 -6.60 19.34
C PRO A 291 -0.17 -5.94 18.37
N LEU A 292 -0.40 -6.61 17.22
CA LEU A 292 -1.23 -6.14 16.13
C LEU A 292 -1.96 -7.32 15.50
N VAL A 293 -3.23 -7.11 15.15
CA VAL A 293 -3.99 -7.97 14.24
C VAL A 293 -4.69 -7.13 13.18
N ARG A 294 -4.73 -7.64 11.93
CA ARG A 294 -5.44 -7.02 10.81
C ARG A 294 -6.17 -8.10 10.03
N PHE A 295 -7.41 -7.83 9.71
CA PHE A 295 -8.22 -8.61 8.79
C PHE A 295 -8.65 -7.76 7.62
N HIS A 296 -8.58 -8.31 6.41
CA HIS A 296 -9.04 -7.68 5.18
C HIS A 296 -9.87 -8.67 4.39
N ASP A 297 -11.00 -8.21 3.87
CA ASP A 297 -11.90 -8.95 3.00
C ASP A 297 -12.19 -8.11 1.76
N GLN A 298 -12.15 -8.74 0.59
CA GLN A 298 -12.28 -8.07 -0.70
C GLN A 298 -13.15 -8.91 -1.65
N GLY A 299 -14.10 -8.26 -2.35
CA GLY A 299 -14.78 -8.81 -3.51
C GLY A 299 -13.92 -8.79 -4.77
N ALA A 300 -14.28 -9.59 -5.76
CA ALA A 300 -13.58 -9.61 -7.05
C ALA A 300 -13.93 -8.37 -7.89
N ALA A 301 -12.99 -7.94 -8.75
CA ALA A 301 -13.28 -7.00 -9.82
C ALA A 301 -14.24 -7.65 -10.84
N SER A 302 -15.14 -6.86 -11.44
CA SER A 302 -16.19 -7.34 -12.36
C SER A 302 -15.64 -8.05 -13.61
N PHE A 303 -14.41 -7.72 -14.01
CA PHE A 303 -13.71 -8.34 -15.15
C PHE A 303 -12.66 -9.36 -14.73
N TYR A 304 -12.64 -9.79 -13.46
CA TYR A 304 -11.74 -10.84 -13.01
C TYR A 304 -12.21 -12.21 -13.52
N HIS A 305 -11.33 -12.92 -14.19
CA HIS A 305 -11.53 -14.29 -14.65
C HIS A 305 -10.26 -15.11 -14.46
N TYR A 306 -10.32 -16.17 -13.68
CA TYR A 306 -9.17 -17.07 -13.51
C TYR A 306 -8.74 -17.69 -14.87
N ARG A 307 -9.71 -17.98 -15.75
CA ARG A 307 -9.55 -18.38 -17.15
C ARG A 307 -10.74 -17.88 -17.96
N LEU A 308 -10.57 -17.75 -19.28
CA LEU A 308 -11.64 -17.29 -20.16
C LEU A 308 -12.46 -18.43 -20.79
N ASP A 309 -12.16 -19.70 -20.46
CA ASP A 309 -12.94 -20.84 -20.93
C ASP A 309 -14.39 -20.74 -20.44
N GLY A 310 -15.34 -21.03 -21.34
CA GLY A 310 -16.78 -20.93 -21.04
C GLY A 310 -17.32 -19.49 -21.01
N THR A 311 -16.49 -18.47 -21.26
CA THR A 311 -16.94 -17.08 -21.39
C THR A 311 -17.14 -16.68 -22.85
N ALA A 312 -18.02 -15.70 -23.11
CA ALA A 312 -18.18 -15.08 -24.44
C ALA A 312 -17.03 -14.11 -24.80
N ILE A 313 -16.05 -13.89 -23.90
CA ILE A 313 -14.96 -12.95 -24.11
C ILE A 313 -14.01 -13.50 -25.17
N THR A 314 -13.77 -12.69 -26.22
CA THR A 314 -12.71 -12.93 -27.21
C THR A 314 -11.51 -12.08 -26.82
N PRO A 315 -10.40 -12.71 -26.35
CA PRO A 315 -9.24 -11.95 -25.91
C PRO A 315 -8.54 -11.26 -27.08
N LEU A 316 -7.82 -10.20 -26.77
CA LEU A 316 -7.10 -9.39 -27.75
C LEU A 316 -5.77 -10.06 -28.10
N ALA A 317 -5.46 -10.17 -29.38
CA ALA A 317 -4.16 -10.67 -29.86
C ALA A 317 -3.05 -9.58 -29.82
N GLY A 318 -3.33 -8.38 -29.33
CA GLY A 318 -2.45 -7.22 -29.32
C GLY A 318 -2.54 -6.42 -28.01
N PRO A 319 -2.09 -5.16 -28.03
CA PRO A 319 -2.07 -4.33 -26.83
C PRO A 319 -3.48 -4.09 -26.25
N PRO A 320 -3.59 -3.75 -24.95
CA PRO A 320 -4.84 -3.40 -24.30
C PRO A 320 -5.63 -2.32 -25.07
N ARG A 321 -6.96 -2.43 -25.04
CA ARG A 321 -7.87 -1.48 -25.70
C ARG A 321 -8.79 -0.80 -24.69
N PRO A 322 -9.00 0.52 -24.78
CA PRO A 322 -9.81 1.27 -23.81
C PRO A 322 -11.29 0.87 -23.80
N ASN A 323 -11.80 0.32 -24.90
CA ASN A 323 -13.20 -0.06 -25.06
C ASN A 323 -13.50 -1.54 -24.78
N GLY A 324 -12.51 -2.29 -24.23
CA GLY A 324 -12.68 -3.72 -23.92
C GLY A 324 -12.52 -4.65 -25.14
N PRO A 325 -12.89 -5.93 -24.99
CA PRO A 325 -13.40 -6.53 -23.77
C PRO A 325 -12.39 -6.49 -22.61
N PHE A 326 -12.89 -6.30 -21.37
CA PHE A 326 -12.03 -6.26 -20.19
C PHE A 326 -11.95 -7.63 -19.54
N TYR A 327 -10.74 -8.03 -19.16
CA TYR A 327 -10.47 -9.28 -18.47
C TYR A 327 -9.09 -9.26 -17.81
N SER A 328 -8.97 -9.94 -16.68
CA SER A 328 -7.70 -10.14 -15.95
C SER A 328 -7.78 -11.43 -15.14
N SER A 329 -6.69 -12.18 -15.05
CA SER A 329 -6.51 -13.28 -14.11
C SER A 329 -5.53 -12.95 -12.97
N ASP A 330 -5.26 -11.68 -12.76
CA ASP A 330 -4.47 -11.24 -11.62
C ASP A 330 -5.23 -11.58 -10.31
N TYR A 331 -4.72 -12.58 -9.58
CA TYR A 331 -5.34 -13.05 -8.33
C TYR A 331 -5.60 -11.93 -7.30
N ARG A 332 -4.87 -10.81 -7.40
CA ARG A 332 -5.08 -9.63 -6.54
C ARG A 332 -6.40 -8.90 -6.83
N LEU A 333 -7.04 -9.19 -7.97
CA LEU A 333 -8.35 -8.70 -8.36
C LEU A 333 -9.48 -9.70 -8.06
N SER A 334 -9.15 -10.90 -7.58
CA SER A 334 -10.13 -11.91 -7.16
C SER A 334 -10.80 -11.55 -5.84
N ALA A 335 -11.84 -12.28 -5.49
CA ALA A 335 -12.34 -12.29 -4.13
C ALA A 335 -11.34 -13.00 -3.21
N LEU A 336 -10.90 -12.31 -2.16
CA LEU A 336 -9.87 -12.80 -1.26
C LEU A 336 -9.99 -12.23 0.16
N GLN A 337 -9.37 -12.91 1.09
CA GLN A 337 -9.18 -12.46 2.46
C GLN A 337 -7.70 -12.49 2.83
N THR A 338 -7.30 -11.55 3.70
CA THR A 338 -5.97 -11.59 4.31
C THR A 338 -6.06 -11.45 5.82
N PHE A 339 -5.17 -12.15 6.51
CA PHE A 339 -4.99 -12.02 7.94
C PHE A 339 -3.53 -11.72 8.25
N THR A 340 -3.30 -10.63 8.99
CA THR A 340 -1.97 -10.24 9.45
C THR A 340 -1.98 -10.20 10.96
N TYR A 341 -0.96 -10.78 11.58
CA TYR A 341 -0.75 -10.68 13.02
C TYR A 341 0.75 -10.59 13.32
N GLY A 342 1.07 -9.94 14.42
CA GLY A 342 2.45 -9.76 14.79
C GLY A 342 2.62 -8.92 16.03
N ALA A 343 3.87 -8.60 16.33
CA ALA A 343 4.20 -7.71 17.42
C ALA A 343 5.44 -6.88 17.10
N LYS A 344 5.49 -5.69 17.64
CA LYS A 344 6.62 -4.77 17.61
C LYS A 344 7.10 -4.49 19.04
N LEU A 345 8.39 -4.57 19.24
CA LEU A 345 9.05 -4.17 20.48
C LEU A 345 9.85 -2.90 20.21
N VAL A 346 9.67 -1.90 21.05
CA VAL A 346 10.41 -0.63 21.00
C VAL A 346 11.25 -0.53 22.27
N TRP A 347 12.52 -0.14 22.11
CA TRP A 347 13.44 0.10 23.22
C TRP A 347 13.97 1.54 23.16
N GLU A 348 13.67 2.32 24.20
CA GLU A 348 14.18 3.64 24.43
C GLU A 348 15.54 3.52 25.17
N ALA A 349 16.63 3.39 24.41
CA ALA A 349 17.97 3.18 24.94
C ALA A 349 18.46 4.42 25.72
N SER A 350 18.12 5.62 25.22
CA SER A 350 18.36 6.91 25.88
C SER A 350 17.26 7.92 25.49
N ALA A 351 17.35 9.14 26.00
CA ALA A 351 16.45 10.24 25.60
C ALA A 351 16.55 10.55 24.08
N SER A 352 17.70 10.30 23.46
CA SER A 352 17.95 10.62 22.05
C SER A 352 17.93 9.37 21.14
N LEU A 353 17.98 8.15 21.69
CA LEU A 353 18.19 6.95 20.90
C LEU A 353 17.12 5.88 21.19
N GLN A 354 16.43 5.46 20.14
CA GLN A 354 15.39 4.44 20.18
C GLN A 354 15.68 3.37 19.12
N PHE A 355 15.48 2.11 19.48
CA PHE A 355 15.48 0.97 18.56
C PHE A 355 14.11 0.31 18.51
N ASP A 356 13.79 -0.28 17.39
CA ASP A 356 12.58 -1.09 17.26
C ASP A 356 12.81 -2.37 16.44
N ALA A 357 12.10 -3.45 16.80
CA ALA A 357 12.05 -4.70 16.06
C ALA A 357 10.60 -5.18 15.98
N ALA A 358 10.19 -5.64 14.82
CA ALA A 358 8.86 -6.18 14.60
C ALA A 358 8.93 -7.49 13.81
N PHE A 359 8.04 -8.41 14.13
CA PHE A 359 7.75 -9.60 13.36
C PHE A 359 6.25 -9.62 13.05
N GLU A 360 5.90 -9.83 11.78
CA GLU A 360 4.53 -9.99 11.33
C GLU A 360 4.39 -11.20 10.42
N ARG A 361 3.30 -11.91 10.58
CA ARG A 361 2.86 -12.97 9.69
C ARG A 361 1.70 -12.47 8.84
N TYR A 362 1.79 -12.65 7.53
CA TYR A 362 0.78 -12.31 6.55
C TYR A 362 0.31 -13.58 5.83
N ASP A 363 -0.98 -13.85 5.87
CA ASP A 363 -1.62 -14.97 5.20
C ASP A 363 -2.72 -14.45 4.27
N MET A 364 -2.68 -14.83 2.99
CA MET A 364 -3.68 -14.51 1.97
C MET A 364 -4.35 -15.79 1.50
N ARG A 365 -5.66 -15.72 1.25
CA ARG A 365 -6.44 -16.83 0.69
C ARG A 365 -7.52 -16.32 -0.26
N GLY A 366 -7.79 -17.05 -1.35
CA GLY A 366 -8.92 -16.81 -2.22
C GLY A 366 -10.23 -17.30 -1.60
N THR A 367 -11.32 -16.59 -1.90
CA THR A 367 -12.68 -16.93 -1.47
C THR A 367 -13.62 -17.22 -2.65
N ASP A 368 -13.17 -17.03 -3.88
CA ASP A 368 -13.92 -17.23 -5.12
C ASP A 368 -14.15 -18.72 -5.50
N ARG A 369 -13.48 -19.65 -4.83
CA ARG A 369 -13.52 -21.10 -5.06
C ARG A 369 -13.07 -21.55 -6.46
N VAL A 370 -12.50 -20.66 -7.25
CA VAL A 370 -12.06 -20.92 -8.63
C VAL A 370 -10.55 -20.78 -8.75
N THR A 371 -9.99 -19.75 -8.12
CA THR A 371 -8.55 -19.49 -8.12
C THR A 371 -7.84 -20.44 -7.15
N PRO A 372 -6.84 -21.21 -7.61
CA PRO A 372 -6.10 -22.13 -6.73
C PRO A 372 -5.43 -21.39 -5.57
N GLN A 373 -5.38 -22.04 -4.40
CA GLN A 373 -4.75 -21.44 -3.22
C GLN A 373 -3.26 -21.17 -3.43
N SER A 374 -2.58 -21.87 -4.32
CA SER A 374 -1.20 -21.63 -4.70
C SER A 374 -0.93 -20.28 -5.37
N ALA A 375 -1.97 -19.59 -5.87
CA ALA A 375 -1.85 -18.23 -6.38
C ALA A 375 -1.62 -17.22 -5.25
N TYR A 376 -2.10 -17.51 -4.02
CA TYR A 376 -2.07 -16.61 -2.90
C TYR A 376 -0.83 -16.83 -2.04
N CYS A 377 -0.27 -15.72 -1.51
CA CYS A 377 0.96 -15.78 -0.76
C CYS A 377 0.72 -15.89 0.75
N ARG A 378 1.72 -16.45 1.41
CA ARG A 378 1.92 -16.35 2.86
C ARG A 378 3.33 -15.82 3.07
N ALA A 379 3.50 -14.82 3.94
CA ALA A 379 4.78 -14.17 4.12
C ALA A 379 5.13 -13.94 5.60
N ASN A 380 6.42 -13.95 5.88
CA ASN A 380 6.97 -13.41 7.12
C ASN A 380 7.59 -12.04 6.84
N ILE A 381 7.42 -11.12 7.78
CA ILE A 381 7.91 -9.76 7.67
C ILE A 381 8.70 -9.46 8.93
N ILE A 382 9.99 -9.19 8.77
CA ILE A 382 10.86 -8.75 9.85
C ILE A 382 11.23 -7.29 9.58
N THR A 383 11.05 -6.43 10.57
CA THR A 383 11.44 -5.03 10.48
C THR A 383 12.31 -4.68 11.68
N VAL A 384 13.43 -4.01 11.44
CA VAL A 384 14.26 -3.41 12.50
C VAL A 384 14.47 -1.94 12.19
N GLY A 385 14.52 -1.12 13.23
CA GLY A 385 14.67 0.32 13.10
C GLY A 385 15.52 0.95 14.19
N ALA A 386 16.06 2.11 13.88
CA ALA A 386 16.73 2.99 14.83
C ALA A 386 16.27 4.43 14.57
N ARG A 387 16.10 5.21 15.64
CA ARG A 387 15.80 6.64 15.61
C ARG A 387 16.77 7.36 16.53
N PHE A 388 17.38 8.41 16.02
CA PHE A 388 18.19 9.35 16.79
C PHE A 388 17.56 10.74 16.71
N THR A 389 17.45 11.43 17.85
CA THR A 389 16.90 12.79 17.99
C THR A 389 17.95 13.69 18.64
N TRP A 390 18.03 14.98 18.23
CA TRP A 390 18.98 15.97 18.78
C TRP A 390 18.40 17.36 18.86
#